data_3192838fc1f86e59a16a23abe22d82db
#
_entry.id   3192838fc1f86e59a16a23abe22d82db
#
_cell.length_a   1.000
_cell.length_b   1.000
_cell.length_c   1.000
_cell.angle_alpha   90.00
_cell.angle_beta   90.00
_cell.angle_gamma   90.00
#
_symmetry.space_group_name_H-M   'P 1'
#
loop_
_entity.id
_entity.type
_entity.pdbx_description
1 polymer ?
#
loop_
_entity_poly.entity_id
_entity_poly.type
_entity_poly.pdbx_seq_one_letter_code
_entity_poly.pdbx_strand_id
1 'polypeptide(L)'
;MNRLAHLVFPLTIALAACQASSDPDLDQTGERPELPEQNDALVPAMEIPTPEGWGDELPTVPDGYTVSAIAQDLKIPRQTLVLPNGDILVAEGAGGKAPKLRPKDVIAGFIKKRGKSPVEGGDRITLLRDEDGDGQTDLQTTFIEGLDAPYGLAFVDGTLYVANQGNLVSFEYTEGATRIAGSGTEVTKLPAKINHHWTKAMTASPDGSKLYVGIGSNSNVGERGMDVEEDRAVIWEIDRESGASRI
;
A
#
# COMPACT_ATOMS: atom_id res chain seq x y z
N MET A 1 -53.40 -17.64 -38.40
CA MET A 1 -52.04 -18.18 -38.34
C MET A 1 -51.07 -17.00 -38.49
N ASN A 2 -50.72 -16.36 -37.37
CA ASN A 2 -49.81 -15.21 -37.35
C ASN A 2 -48.42 -15.71 -36.93
N ARG A 3 -47.44 -15.59 -37.83
CA ARG A 3 -46.05 -15.86 -37.52
C ARG A 3 -45.42 -14.52 -37.05
N LEU A 4 -45.14 -14.41 -35.75
CA LEU A 4 -44.25 -13.35 -35.22
C LEU A 4 -42.80 -13.72 -35.58
N ALA A 5 -42.20 -12.90 -36.41
CA ALA A 5 -40.76 -12.96 -36.67
C ALA A 5 -40.06 -12.19 -35.55
N HIS A 6 -39.31 -12.91 -34.72
CA HIS A 6 -38.39 -12.27 -33.77
C HIS A 6 -37.15 -11.79 -34.51
N LEU A 7 -37.04 -10.45 -34.64
CA LEU A 7 -35.80 -9.80 -35.08
C LEU A 7 -34.83 -9.85 -33.90
N VAL A 8 -33.87 -10.73 -33.92
CA VAL A 8 -32.71 -10.73 -33.06
C VAL A 8 -31.69 -9.80 -33.71
N PHE A 9 -31.52 -8.62 -33.16
CA PHE A 9 -30.41 -7.72 -33.52
C PHE A 9 -29.15 -8.23 -32.79
N PRO A 10 -28.11 -8.65 -33.50
CA PRO A 10 -26.82 -8.87 -32.87
C PRO A 10 -26.18 -7.53 -32.54
N LEU A 11 -26.14 -7.18 -31.25
CA LEU A 11 -25.34 -6.07 -30.75
C LEU A 11 -23.87 -6.49 -30.80
N THR A 12 -23.25 -6.32 -31.97
CA THR A 12 -21.81 -6.42 -32.12
C THR A 12 -21.21 -5.15 -31.51
N ILE A 13 -20.83 -5.22 -30.23
CA ILE A 13 -19.93 -4.24 -29.64
C ILE A 13 -18.57 -4.46 -30.30
N ALA A 14 -18.25 -3.65 -31.31
CA ALA A 14 -16.88 -3.52 -31.79
C ALA A 14 -16.05 -2.91 -30.68
N LEU A 15 -15.29 -3.73 -29.97
CA LEU A 15 -14.18 -3.30 -29.15
C LEU A 15 -13.10 -2.77 -30.11
N ALA A 16 -13.21 -1.50 -30.51
CA ALA A 16 -12.09 -0.78 -31.06
C ALA A 16 -11.08 -0.64 -29.92
N ALA A 17 -10.07 -1.49 -29.93
CA ALA A 17 -8.87 -1.29 -29.12
C ALA A 17 -8.18 -0.04 -29.72
N CYS A 18 -8.49 1.14 -29.17
CA CYS A 18 -7.66 2.31 -29.38
C CYS A 18 -6.37 2.06 -28.62
N GLN A 19 -5.31 1.79 -29.36
CA GLN A 19 -3.95 1.84 -28.82
C GLN A 19 -3.71 3.28 -28.37
N ALA A 20 -3.38 3.48 -27.10
CA ALA A 20 -2.76 4.71 -26.68
C ALA A 20 -1.41 4.77 -27.41
N SER A 21 -1.28 5.66 -28.39
CA SER A 21 0.01 5.95 -28.97
C SER A 21 0.81 6.71 -27.91
N SER A 22 1.73 6.04 -27.22
CA SER A 22 2.89 6.74 -26.71
C SER A 22 3.61 7.28 -27.94
N ASP A 23 3.54 8.59 -28.19
CA ASP A 23 4.33 9.21 -29.25
C ASP A 23 5.80 9.10 -28.80
N PRO A 24 6.61 8.26 -29.45
CA PRO A 24 8.00 8.06 -29.03
C PRO A 24 8.87 9.30 -29.24
N ASP A 25 8.36 10.31 -29.94
CA ASP A 25 9.08 11.53 -30.28
C ASP A 25 8.87 12.65 -29.25
N LEU A 26 7.98 12.48 -28.24
CA LEU A 26 7.78 13.47 -27.19
C LEU A 26 8.86 13.37 -26.11
N ASP A 27 9.58 14.47 -25.87
CA ASP A 27 10.49 14.55 -24.73
C ASP A 27 9.71 14.81 -23.45
N GLN A 28 9.42 13.76 -22.70
CA GLN A 28 8.67 13.79 -21.44
C GLN A 28 9.59 13.99 -20.23
N THR A 29 10.85 14.40 -20.42
CA THR A 29 11.85 14.58 -19.37
C THR A 29 12.18 16.08 -19.12
N GLY A 30 12.82 16.39 -17.99
CA GLY A 30 13.30 17.72 -17.65
C GLY A 30 12.26 18.65 -17.02
N GLU A 31 12.61 19.93 -16.91
CA GLU A 31 11.79 20.96 -16.23
C GLU A 31 10.53 21.37 -16.99
N ARG A 32 10.47 21.10 -18.29
CA ARG A 32 9.34 21.41 -19.17
C ARG A 32 9.05 20.24 -20.10
N PRO A 33 8.49 19.14 -19.55
CA PRO A 33 8.19 17.97 -20.36
C PRO A 33 7.12 18.30 -21.41
N GLU A 34 7.26 17.73 -22.59
CA GLU A 34 6.20 17.74 -23.61
C GLU A 34 5.10 16.78 -23.16
N LEU A 35 3.91 17.30 -22.98
CA LEU A 35 2.75 16.47 -22.60
C LEU A 35 2.03 16.01 -23.86
N PRO A 36 1.60 14.74 -23.93
CA PRO A 36 0.77 14.27 -25.04
C PRO A 36 -0.56 15.01 -25.09
N GLU A 37 -1.15 15.11 -26.27
CA GLU A 37 -2.47 15.70 -26.44
C GLU A 37 -3.49 14.97 -25.57
N GLN A 38 -4.38 15.75 -24.94
CA GLN A 38 -5.44 15.20 -24.07
C GLN A 38 -6.40 14.36 -24.92
N ASN A 39 -6.65 13.13 -24.49
CA ASN A 39 -7.60 12.25 -25.17
C ASN A 39 -9.02 12.57 -24.72
N ASP A 40 -9.79 13.28 -25.56
CA ASP A 40 -11.18 13.65 -25.32
C ASP A 40 -12.19 12.55 -25.74
N ALA A 41 -11.74 11.32 -25.98
CA ALA A 41 -12.64 10.24 -26.32
C ALA A 41 -13.63 9.93 -25.19
N LEU A 42 -14.88 9.68 -25.57
CA LEU A 42 -15.97 9.33 -24.63
C LEU A 42 -15.63 8.08 -23.78
N VAL A 43 -14.83 7.20 -24.34
CA VAL A 43 -14.25 6.03 -23.62
C VAL A 43 -12.73 6.17 -23.75
N PRO A 44 -12.03 6.56 -22.68
CA PRO A 44 -10.57 6.69 -22.75
C PRO A 44 -9.93 5.33 -23.05
N ALA A 45 -8.92 5.35 -23.90
CA ALA A 45 -8.05 4.20 -24.10
C ALA A 45 -7.38 3.87 -22.74
N MET A 46 -7.49 2.64 -22.30
CA MET A 46 -6.92 2.20 -21.03
C MET A 46 -6.07 0.97 -21.26
N GLU A 47 -4.76 1.14 -21.13
CA GLU A 47 -3.84 0.03 -21.04
C GLU A 47 -3.77 -0.43 -19.57
N ILE A 48 -4.11 -1.70 -19.34
CA ILE A 48 -4.01 -2.30 -18.01
C ILE A 48 -2.67 -3.03 -17.97
N PRO A 49 -1.67 -2.52 -17.22
CA PRO A 49 -0.39 -3.18 -17.12
C PRO A 49 -0.57 -4.56 -16.50
N THR A 50 0.05 -5.56 -17.09
CA THR A 50 0.14 -6.89 -16.51
C THR A 50 1.47 -6.99 -15.76
N PRO A 51 1.46 -7.23 -14.45
CA PRO A 51 2.71 -7.40 -13.72
C PRO A 51 3.43 -8.65 -14.22
N GLU A 52 4.69 -8.50 -14.53
CA GLU A 52 5.62 -9.57 -14.84
C GLU A 52 6.59 -9.73 -13.67
N GLY A 53 7.01 -10.97 -13.40
CA GLY A 53 8.07 -11.23 -12.42
C GLY A 53 9.42 -10.87 -13.02
N TRP A 54 10.36 -10.49 -12.19
CA TRP A 54 11.74 -10.22 -12.61
C TRP A 54 12.45 -11.49 -13.14
N GLY A 55 12.00 -12.70 -12.72
CA GLY A 55 12.71 -13.94 -13.02
C GLY A 55 14.15 -13.87 -12.49
N ASP A 56 15.11 -14.10 -13.37
CA ASP A 56 16.54 -13.97 -13.08
C ASP A 56 17.11 -12.59 -13.47
N GLU A 57 16.26 -11.67 -13.90
CA GLU A 57 16.68 -10.31 -14.31
C GLU A 57 16.81 -9.40 -13.08
N LEU A 58 17.76 -8.48 -13.13
CA LEU A 58 17.97 -7.43 -12.15
C LEU A 58 17.75 -6.06 -12.78
N PRO A 59 17.33 -5.05 -12.01
CA PRO A 59 17.27 -3.67 -12.49
C PRO A 59 18.63 -3.20 -13.01
N THR A 60 18.63 -2.44 -14.11
CA THR A 60 19.84 -1.80 -14.60
C THR A 60 20.22 -0.64 -13.70
N VAL A 61 21.46 -0.58 -13.27
CA VAL A 61 22.01 0.49 -12.44
C VAL A 61 23.16 1.21 -13.16
N PRO A 62 23.47 2.47 -12.78
CA PRO A 62 24.63 3.19 -13.34
C PRO A 62 25.96 2.49 -13.05
N ASP A 63 26.98 2.83 -13.86
CA ASP A 63 28.33 2.31 -13.67
C ASP A 63 28.85 2.63 -12.24
N GLY A 64 29.47 1.66 -11.61
CA GLY A 64 29.99 1.77 -10.25
C GLY A 64 29.00 1.42 -9.14
N TYR A 65 27.76 1.06 -9.50
CA TYR A 65 26.75 0.55 -8.57
C TYR A 65 26.46 -0.91 -8.83
N THR A 66 26.04 -1.61 -7.79
CA THR A 66 25.47 -2.96 -7.87
C THR A 66 24.10 -2.98 -7.25
N VAL A 67 23.25 -3.90 -7.68
CA VAL A 67 21.90 -4.11 -7.10
C VAL A 67 21.72 -5.55 -6.72
N SER A 68 21.14 -5.78 -5.54
CA SER A 68 20.75 -7.11 -5.07
C SER A 68 19.37 -7.04 -4.42
N ALA A 69 18.61 -8.14 -4.46
CA ALA A 69 17.35 -8.24 -3.74
C ALA A 69 17.66 -8.67 -2.29
N ILE A 70 17.25 -7.85 -1.31
CA ILE A 70 17.36 -8.19 0.12
C ILE A 70 16.17 -9.01 0.63
N ALA A 71 15.05 -9.06 -0.10
CA ALA A 71 13.90 -9.90 0.22
C ALA A 71 13.09 -10.22 -1.03
N GLN A 72 12.48 -11.40 -1.05
CA GLN A 72 11.56 -11.84 -2.10
C GLN A 72 10.28 -12.39 -1.47
N ASP A 73 9.23 -12.59 -2.29
CA ASP A 73 7.95 -13.18 -1.89
C ASP A 73 7.19 -12.42 -0.78
N LEU A 74 7.48 -11.13 -0.60
CA LEU A 74 6.73 -10.26 0.30
C LEU A 74 5.32 -10.01 -0.24
N LYS A 75 4.32 -10.00 0.67
CA LYS A 75 2.91 -9.77 0.32
C LYS A 75 2.51 -8.33 0.57
N ILE A 76 2.55 -7.50 -0.45
CA ILE A 76 2.21 -6.08 -0.37
C ILE A 76 3.04 -5.36 0.70
N PRO A 77 4.37 -5.29 0.55
CA PRO A 77 5.25 -4.61 1.49
C PRO A 77 4.92 -3.11 1.56
N ARG A 78 5.03 -2.56 2.75
CA ARG A 78 4.70 -1.18 3.09
C ARG A 78 5.92 -0.46 3.66
N GLN A 79 5.82 0.01 4.90
CA GLN A 79 6.93 0.66 5.57
C GLN A 79 7.96 -0.36 6.02
N THR A 80 9.24 0.00 5.92
CA THR A 80 10.38 -0.71 6.50
C THR A 80 10.89 0.05 7.71
N LEU A 81 11.52 -0.67 8.64
CA LEU A 81 12.15 -0.11 9.83
C LEU A 81 13.43 -0.89 10.13
N VAL A 82 14.54 -0.20 10.27
CA VAL A 82 15.80 -0.81 10.71
C VAL A 82 15.88 -0.73 12.24
N LEU A 83 16.08 -1.86 12.89
CA LEU A 83 16.28 -1.96 14.33
C LEU A 83 17.74 -1.65 14.71
N PRO A 84 18.02 -1.31 15.98
CA PRO A 84 19.38 -0.96 16.42
C PRO A 84 20.44 -2.04 16.18
N ASN A 85 20.04 -3.30 16.13
CA ASN A 85 20.92 -4.45 15.83
C ASN A 85 21.12 -4.72 14.34
N GLY A 86 20.54 -3.88 13.44
CA GLY A 86 20.66 -4.03 11.99
C GLY A 86 19.52 -4.83 11.34
N ASP A 87 18.68 -5.54 12.10
CA ASP A 87 17.52 -6.24 11.54
C ASP A 87 16.59 -5.27 10.82
N ILE A 88 16.01 -5.71 9.69
CA ILE A 88 15.03 -4.93 8.94
C ILE A 88 13.65 -5.54 9.15
N LEU A 89 12.71 -4.74 9.64
CA LEU A 89 11.30 -5.10 9.72
C LEU A 89 10.55 -4.56 8.51
N VAL A 90 9.68 -5.38 7.93
CA VAL A 90 8.83 -5.01 6.78
C VAL A 90 7.37 -5.23 7.15
N ALA A 91 6.57 -4.17 7.13
CA ALA A 91 5.12 -4.31 7.28
C ALA A 91 4.51 -4.83 5.96
N GLU A 92 3.70 -5.88 6.04
CA GLU A 92 2.99 -6.45 4.91
C GLU A 92 1.49 -6.38 5.17
N GLY A 93 0.78 -5.47 4.48
CA GLY A 93 -0.63 -5.25 4.72
C GLY A 93 -1.41 -4.73 3.52
N ALA A 94 -2.67 -5.13 3.41
CA ALA A 94 -3.64 -4.63 2.44
C ALA A 94 -4.95 -4.30 3.13
N GLY A 95 -5.23 -3.02 3.29
CA GLY A 95 -6.46 -2.50 3.89
C GLY A 95 -7.36 -1.77 2.89
N GLY A 96 -8.29 -0.99 3.42
CA GLY A 96 -9.15 -0.13 2.60
C GLY A 96 -10.38 -0.85 2.07
N LYS A 97 -11.30 -1.21 2.94
CA LYS A 97 -12.61 -1.78 2.56
C LYS A 97 -13.62 -0.65 2.31
N ALA A 98 -13.54 0.02 1.16
CA ALA A 98 -14.63 0.90 0.74
C ALA A 98 -15.87 0.06 0.38
N PRO A 99 -17.11 0.52 0.73
CA PRO A 99 -18.33 -0.17 0.32
C PRO A 99 -18.37 -0.30 -1.21
N LYS A 100 -18.42 -1.52 -1.73
CA LYS A 100 -18.47 -1.83 -3.17
C LYS A 100 -19.91 -1.73 -3.67
N LEU A 101 -20.47 -0.53 -3.76
CA LEU A 101 -21.91 -0.38 -4.13
C LEU A 101 -22.15 0.53 -5.32
N ARG A 102 -21.14 1.10 -5.96
CA ARG A 102 -21.30 1.97 -7.13
C ARG A 102 -20.90 1.26 -8.42
N PRO A 103 -21.57 1.50 -9.54
CA PRO A 103 -21.21 0.90 -10.83
C PRO A 103 -19.72 1.07 -11.17
N LYS A 104 -19.13 2.24 -10.87
CA LYS A 104 -17.70 2.49 -11.06
C LYS A 104 -16.79 1.57 -10.24
N ASP A 105 -17.21 1.17 -9.04
CA ASP A 105 -16.41 0.29 -8.17
C ASP A 105 -16.40 -1.14 -8.72
N VAL A 106 -17.48 -1.56 -9.40
CA VAL A 106 -17.56 -2.85 -10.12
C VAL A 106 -16.60 -2.85 -11.31
N ILE A 107 -16.62 -1.78 -12.11
CA ILE A 107 -15.71 -1.61 -13.26
C ILE A 107 -14.25 -1.58 -12.78
N ALA A 108 -13.95 -0.79 -11.75
CA ALA A 108 -12.62 -0.72 -11.15
C ALA A 108 -12.17 -2.09 -10.60
N GLY A 109 -13.08 -2.87 -10.01
CA GLY A 109 -12.82 -4.23 -9.56
C GLY A 109 -12.44 -5.18 -10.70
N PHE A 110 -13.15 -5.08 -11.83
CA PHE A 110 -12.82 -5.85 -13.04
C PHE A 110 -11.45 -5.49 -13.61
N ILE A 111 -11.14 -4.19 -13.72
CA ILE A 111 -9.85 -3.68 -14.19
C ILE A 111 -8.72 -4.17 -13.29
N LYS A 112 -8.85 -4.00 -11.96
CA LYS A 112 -7.87 -4.47 -10.99
C LYS A 112 -7.63 -5.98 -11.09
N LYS A 113 -8.69 -6.77 -11.26
CA LYS A 113 -8.58 -8.23 -11.43
C LYS A 113 -7.81 -8.58 -12.71
N ARG A 114 -8.06 -7.86 -13.80
CA ARG A 114 -7.36 -8.08 -15.07
C ARG A 114 -5.88 -7.71 -14.98
N GLY A 115 -5.54 -6.65 -14.23
CA GLY A 115 -4.17 -6.25 -13.92
C GLY A 115 -3.50 -7.10 -12.83
N LYS A 116 -4.08 -8.23 -12.41
CA LYS A 116 -3.56 -9.08 -11.33
C LYS A 116 -3.23 -8.29 -10.04
N SER A 117 -3.90 -7.14 -9.85
CA SER A 117 -3.66 -6.22 -8.74
C SER A 117 -4.24 -6.65 -7.38
N PRO A 118 -5.33 -7.45 -7.27
CA PRO A 118 -5.78 -7.92 -5.97
C PRO A 118 -4.86 -9.04 -5.46
N VAL A 119 -3.90 -8.68 -4.65
CA VAL A 119 -3.07 -9.60 -3.87
C VAL A 119 -3.53 -9.50 -2.42
N GLU A 120 -3.67 -10.64 -1.76
CA GLU A 120 -3.94 -10.65 -0.32
C GLU A 120 -2.74 -10.08 0.43
N GLY A 121 -3.00 -9.21 1.41
CA GLY A 121 -1.96 -8.70 2.31
C GLY A 121 -1.42 -9.81 3.19
N GLY A 122 -0.19 -9.63 3.66
CA GLY A 122 0.42 -10.58 4.59
C GLY A 122 -0.18 -10.48 6.00
N ASP A 123 -0.77 -9.33 6.36
CA ASP A 123 -1.26 -9.00 7.71
C ASP A 123 -0.25 -9.36 8.81
N ARG A 124 1.03 -9.08 8.52
CA ARG A 124 2.18 -9.47 9.33
C ARG A 124 3.32 -8.45 9.25
N ILE A 125 4.27 -8.60 10.13
CA ILE A 125 5.60 -8.00 10.02
C ILE A 125 6.58 -9.12 9.68
N THR A 126 7.39 -8.92 8.66
CA THR A 126 8.49 -9.83 8.29
C THR A 126 9.81 -9.24 8.77
N LEU A 127 10.65 -10.08 9.37
CA LEU A 127 12.01 -9.76 9.78
C LEU A 127 12.99 -10.28 8.73
N LEU A 128 13.92 -9.41 8.37
CA LEU A 128 15.08 -9.74 7.54
C LEU A 128 16.33 -9.50 8.38
N ARG A 129 17.21 -10.48 8.41
CA ARG A 129 18.50 -10.42 9.12
C ARG A 129 19.63 -10.83 8.20
N ASP A 130 20.66 -10.02 8.19
CA ASP A 130 21.97 -10.33 7.65
C ASP A 130 22.84 -10.75 8.86
N GLU A 131 23.22 -12.04 8.92
CA GLU A 131 23.93 -12.60 10.09
C GLU A 131 25.43 -12.44 9.99
N ASP A 132 26.00 -12.35 8.77
CA ASP A 132 27.42 -12.25 8.54
C ASP A 132 27.92 -10.88 8.04
N GLY A 133 27.00 -9.95 7.76
CA GLY A 133 27.31 -8.57 7.40
C GLY A 133 27.72 -8.40 5.92
N ASP A 134 27.35 -9.33 5.06
CA ASP A 134 27.68 -9.30 3.62
C ASP A 134 26.68 -8.47 2.77
N GLY A 135 25.61 -7.97 3.40
CA GLY A 135 24.57 -7.21 2.76
C GLY A 135 23.47 -8.05 2.10
N GLN A 136 23.48 -9.36 2.32
CA GLN A 136 22.42 -10.28 1.91
C GLN A 136 21.58 -10.67 3.12
N THR A 137 20.38 -11.16 2.89
CA THR A 137 19.52 -11.66 3.96
C THR A 137 19.72 -13.16 4.16
N ASP A 138 20.25 -13.57 5.32
CA ASP A 138 20.37 -14.97 5.72
C ASP A 138 19.10 -15.52 6.31
N LEU A 139 18.34 -14.68 7.02
CA LEU A 139 17.09 -15.06 7.67
C LEU A 139 15.94 -14.14 7.25
N GLN A 140 14.95 -14.70 6.56
CA GLN A 140 13.65 -14.07 6.31
C GLN A 140 12.56 -14.86 7.04
N THR A 141 11.89 -14.24 8.02
CA THR A 141 10.89 -14.94 8.83
C THR A 141 9.73 -14.04 9.21
N THR A 142 8.56 -14.63 9.53
CA THR A 142 7.42 -13.90 10.09
C THR A 142 7.72 -13.50 11.54
N PHE A 143 7.85 -12.19 11.77
CA PHE A 143 8.16 -11.63 13.07
C PHE A 143 6.92 -11.45 13.96
N ILE A 144 5.84 -10.89 13.40
CA ILE A 144 4.53 -10.74 14.05
C ILE A 144 3.46 -11.11 13.03
N GLU A 145 2.47 -11.88 13.42
CA GLU A 145 1.35 -12.30 12.58
C GLU A 145 -0.01 -11.90 13.17
N GLY A 146 -1.07 -11.98 12.37
CA GLY A 146 -2.44 -11.71 12.82
C GLY A 146 -2.75 -10.24 13.05
N LEU A 147 -2.05 -9.35 12.36
CA LEU A 147 -2.29 -7.91 12.36
C LEU A 147 -3.45 -7.53 11.44
N ASP A 148 -3.99 -6.32 11.59
CA ASP A 148 -5.07 -5.80 10.72
C ASP A 148 -4.51 -4.76 9.75
N ALA A 149 -4.07 -5.21 8.58
CA ALA A 149 -3.47 -4.38 7.54
C ALA A 149 -2.40 -3.41 8.10
N PRO A 150 -1.29 -3.91 8.66
CA PRO A 150 -0.24 -3.07 9.22
C PRO A 150 0.41 -2.22 8.14
N TYR A 151 0.82 -1.00 8.52
CA TYR A 151 1.51 -0.09 7.60
C TYR A 151 2.72 0.56 8.27
N GLY A 152 2.49 1.44 9.25
CA GLY A 152 3.51 2.24 9.91
C GLY A 152 4.24 1.49 11.00
N LEU A 153 5.55 1.69 11.08
CA LEU A 153 6.42 1.11 12.10
C LEU A 153 7.23 2.22 12.77
N ALA A 154 7.39 2.13 14.09
CA ALA A 154 8.36 2.93 14.84
C ALA A 154 8.93 2.09 15.99
N PHE A 155 10.19 2.35 16.35
CA PHE A 155 10.85 1.69 17.46
C PHE A 155 11.39 2.74 18.43
N VAL A 156 11.02 2.64 19.69
CA VAL A 156 11.41 3.58 20.75
C VAL A 156 11.62 2.82 22.05
N ASP A 157 12.77 2.98 22.67
CA ASP A 157 13.10 2.46 24.00
C ASP A 157 12.73 0.97 24.21
N GLY A 158 13.10 0.11 23.25
CA GLY A 158 12.83 -1.33 23.33
C GLY A 158 11.38 -1.72 23.02
N THR A 159 10.56 -0.78 22.55
CA THR A 159 9.16 -1.04 22.18
C THR A 159 8.97 -0.82 20.69
N LEU A 160 8.39 -1.81 20.00
CA LEU A 160 7.96 -1.71 18.61
C LEU A 160 6.49 -1.26 18.58
N TYR A 161 6.23 -0.18 17.85
CA TYR A 161 4.90 0.34 17.58
C TYR A 161 4.50 -0.02 16.15
N VAL A 162 3.27 -0.51 15.99
CA VAL A 162 2.70 -0.89 14.69
C VAL A 162 1.38 -0.16 14.49
N ALA A 163 1.29 0.64 13.44
CA ALA A 163 0.05 1.27 13.03
C ALA A 163 -0.71 0.35 12.08
N ASN A 164 -1.73 -0.31 12.59
CA ASN A 164 -2.73 -1.04 11.82
C ASN A 164 -3.71 -0.06 11.15
N GLN A 165 -4.59 -0.56 10.28
CA GLN A 165 -5.59 0.32 9.66
C GLN A 165 -6.57 0.94 10.66
N GLY A 166 -6.83 0.31 11.82
CA GLY A 166 -7.84 0.72 12.80
C GLY A 166 -7.33 1.05 14.19
N ASN A 167 -6.08 0.76 14.50
CA ASN A 167 -5.48 1.04 15.80
C ASN A 167 -3.96 1.13 15.72
N LEU A 168 -3.37 1.70 16.75
CA LEU A 168 -1.95 1.66 17.04
C LEU A 168 -1.74 0.65 18.17
N VAL A 169 -0.84 -0.29 17.97
CA VAL A 169 -0.47 -1.31 18.96
C VAL A 169 1.02 -1.27 19.25
N SER A 170 1.39 -1.68 20.46
CA SER A 170 2.79 -1.78 20.91
C SER A 170 3.15 -3.21 21.28
N PHE A 171 4.41 -3.55 21.06
CA PHE A 171 5.01 -4.84 21.39
C PHE A 171 6.33 -4.61 22.11
N GLU A 172 6.55 -5.29 23.23
CA GLU A 172 7.87 -5.33 23.84
C GLU A 172 8.82 -6.12 22.95
N TYR A 173 10.00 -5.55 22.69
CA TYR A 173 11.02 -6.17 21.86
C TYR A 173 12.20 -6.64 22.72
N THR A 174 12.63 -7.87 22.48
CA THR A 174 13.89 -8.40 23.00
C THR A 174 14.89 -8.46 21.87
N GLU A 175 16.08 -7.90 22.08
CA GLU A 175 17.14 -7.87 21.08
C GLU A 175 17.47 -9.30 20.60
N GLY A 176 17.60 -9.47 19.29
CA GLY A 176 17.86 -10.75 18.64
C GLY A 176 16.63 -11.65 18.52
N ALA A 177 15.47 -11.28 19.04
CA ALA A 177 14.26 -12.06 18.83
C ALA A 177 13.93 -12.17 17.34
N THR A 178 13.51 -13.37 16.92
CA THR A 178 13.07 -13.64 15.53
C THR A 178 11.56 -13.74 15.42
N ARG A 179 10.83 -13.65 16.53
CA ARG A 179 9.37 -13.68 16.58
C ARG A 179 8.86 -13.00 17.86
N ILE A 180 7.73 -12.30 17.72
CA ILE A 180 6.92 -11.82 18.83
C ILE A 180 5.53 -12.45 18.71
N ALA A 181 5.03 -13.06 19.78
CA ALA A 181 3.71 -13.68 19.84
C ALA A 181 2.66 -12.72 20.44
N GLY A 182 1.40 -12.93 20.06
CA GLY A 182 0.26 -12.18 20.61
C GLY A 182 -0.14 -10.98 19.75
N SER A 183 -1.21 -10.30 20.17
CA SER A 183 -1.83 -9.18 19.45
C SER A 183 -1.26 -7.80 19.82
N GLY A 184 -0.28 -7.75 20.73
CA GLY A 184 0.23 -6.50 21.28
C GLY A 184 -0.75 -5.80 22.23
N THR A 185 -0.33 -4.66 22.76
CA THR A 185 -1.16 -3.78 23.60
C THR A 185 -1.68 -2.61 22.76
N GLU A 186 -2.99 -2.38 22.77
CA GLU A 186 -3.58 -1.22 22.09
C GLU A 186 -3.16 0.07 22.78
N VAL A 187 -2.51 0.97 22.05
CA VAL A 187 -2.12 2.30 22.50
C VAL A 187 -3.27 3.29 22.30
N THR A 188 -3.84 3.30 21.10
CA THR A 188 -5.00 4.14 20.74
C THR A 188 -5.71 3.62 19.51
N LYS A 189 -6.96 4.01 19.32
CA LYS A 189 -7.73 3.73 18.09
C LYS A 189 -7.42 4.77 17.02
N LEU A 190 -7.41 4.33 15.77
CA LEU A 190 -7.21 5.18 14.61
C LEU A 190 -8.49 5.24 13.75
N PRO A 191 -8.76 6.34 13.03
CA PRO A 191 -9.91 6.43 12.15
C PRO A 191 -9.90 5.35 11.07
N ALA A 192 -10.88 4.42 11.10
CA ALA A 192 -11.00 3.29 10.19
C ALA A 192 -12.37 3.15 9.53
N LYS A 193 -13.36 3.99 9.90
CA LYS A 193 -14.69 3.99 9.29
C LYS A 193 -14.58 4.36 7.80
N ILE A 194 -15.09 3.54 6.90
CA ILE A 194 -14.93 3.63 5.43
C ILE A 194 -13.50 3.35 4.97
N ASN A 195 -12.53 4.06 5.46
CA ASN A 195 -11.09 3.85 5.30
C ASN A 195 -10.61 3.67 3.84
N HIS A 196 -11.03 4.56 2.93
CA HIS A 196 -10.71 4.49 1.50
C HIS A 196 -9.19 4.61 1.27
N HIS A 197 -8.56 5.68 1.78
CA HIS A 197 -7.11 5.77 1.88
C HIS A 197 -6.69 5.33 3.28
N TRP A 198 -6.49 4.05 3.43
CA TRP A 198 -6.34 3.36 4.72
C TRP A 198 -4.95 3.46 5.34
N THR A 199 -3.95 3.87 4.57
CA THR A 199 -2.55 3.87 5.00
C THR A 199 -2.32 4.73 6.25
N LYS A 200 -1.43 4.25 7.11
CA LYS A 200 -1.09 4.83 8.42
C LYS A 200 0.43 4.90 8.57
N ALA A 201 1.10 5.66 7.68
CA ALA A 201 2.53 5.87 7.81
C ALA A 201 2.85 6.48 9.19
N MET A 202 3.93 6.03 9.83
CA MET A 202 4.27 6.44 11.20
C MET A 202 5.74 6.76 11.36
N THR A 203 6.03 7.69 12.25
CA THR A 203 7.37 7.97 12.77
C THR A 203 7.30 8.40 14.23
N ALA A 204 8.41 8.29 14.96
CA ALA A 204 8.53 8.82 16.31
C ALA A 204 9.16 10.23 16.32
N SER A 205 8.89 11.01 17.36
CA SER A 205 9.65 12.23 17.63
C SER A 205 11.10 11.91 17.99
N PRO A 206 12.04 12.85 17.79
CA PRO A 206 13.45 12.60 18.12
C PRO A 206 13.72 12.26 19.59
N ASP A 207 12.90 12.76 20.52
CA ASP A 207 12.97 12.47 21.94
C ASP A 207 12.18 11.21 22.34
N GLY A 208 11.51 10.56 21.38
CA GLY A 208 10.71 9.36 21.58
C GLY A 208 9.40 9.56 22.36
N SER A 209 9.05 10.80 22.75
CA SER A 209 7.84 11.05 23.55
C SER A 209 6.54 10.96 22.76
N LYS A 210 6.61 11.14 21.44
CA LYS A 210 5.45 11.19 20.53
C LYS A 210 5.59 10.26 19.36
N LEU A 211 4.44 9.84 18.85
CA LEU A 211 4.30 9.15 17.59
C LEU A 211 3.45 9.99 16.64
N TYR A 212 3.88 10.15 15.40
CA TYR A 212 3.16 10.87 14.35
C TYR A 212 2.61 9.88 13.33
N VAL A 213 1.28 9.88 13.15
CA VAL A 213 0.60 8.95 12.25
C VAL A 213 -0.15 9.72 11.17
N GLY A 214 0.20 9.47 9.92
CA GLY A 214 -0.52 10.02 8.76
C GLY A 214 -1.85 9.30 8.55
N ILE A 215 -2.95 10.04 8.53
CA ILE A 215 -4.31 9.51 8.32
C ILE A 215 -4.81 9.95 6.93
N GLY A 216 -5.01 8.99 6.04
CA GLY A 216 -5.52 9.28 4.70
C GLY A 216 -7.01 9.69 4.68
N SER A 217 -7.45 10.38 3.63
CA SER A 217 -8.84 10.78 3.40
C SER A 217 -9.76 9.60 3.08
N ASN A 218 -11.06 9.78 3.20
CA ASN A 218 -12.06 8.81 2.76
C ASN A 218 -12.53 8.98 1.31
N SER A 219 -12.10 10.05 0.66
CA SER A 219 -12.48 10.40 -0.71
C SER A 219 -11.32 11.07 -1.43
N ASN A 220 -11.41 11.19 -2.77
CA ASN A 220 -10.38 11.86 -3.56
C ASN A 220 -10.61 13.38 -3.62
N VAL A 221 -11.87 13.79 -3.72
CA VAL A 221 -12.29 15.19 -3.90
C VAL A 221 -13.49 15.56 -3.01
N GLY A 222 -13.68 14.89 -1.89
CA GLY A 222 -14.83 15.11 -1.00
C GLY A 222 -16.15 14.53 -1.55
N GLU A 223 -16.09 13.62 -2.51
CA GLU A 223 -17.27 13.06 -3.19
C GLU A 223 -18.16 12.18 -2.30
N ARG A 224 -17.76 11.96 -1.05
CA ARG A 224 -18.54 11.22 -0.04
C ARG A 224 -19.14 12.11 1.03
N GLY A 225 -18.97 13.44 0.92
CA GLY A 225 -19.33 14.43 1.93
C GLY A 225 -18.20 14.72 2.91
N MET A 226 -18.23 15.88 3.55
CA MET A 226 -17.17 16.31 4.48
C MET A 226 -17.28 15.66 5.88
N ASP A 227 -18.46 15.19 6.24
CA ASP A 227 -18.73 14.49 7.49
C ASP A 227 -17.95 13.16 7.65
N VAL A 228 -17.62 12.53 6.52
CA VAL A 228 -16.80 11.30 6.53
C VAL A 228 -15.31 11.60 6.57
N GLU A 229 -14.91 12.84 6.42
CA GLU A 229 -13.51 13.30 6.45
C GLU A 229 -13.09 13.86 7.83
N GLU A 230 -14.00 13.82 8.81
CA GLU A 230 -13.67 14.21 10.19
C GLU A 230 -12.44 13.43 10.68
N ASP A 231 -11.43 14.14 11.25
CA ASP A 231 -10.16 13.60 11.74
C ASP A 231 -9.31 12.87 10.68
N ARG A 232 -9.54 13.14 9.39
CA ARG A 232 -8.84 12.51 8.28
C ARG A 232 -8.11 13.54 7.39
N ALA A 233 -7.25 13.04 6.48
CA ALA A 233 -6.34 13.86 5.66
C ALA A 233 -5.44 14.76 6.51
N VAL A 234 -4.95 14.25 7.64
CA VAL A 234 -4.19 14.96 8.67
C VAL A 234 -3.06 14.08 9.21
N ILE A 235 -2.21 14.68 10.05
CA ILE A 235 -1.24 13.94 10.87
C ILE A 235 -1.72 13.99 12.32
N TRP A 236 -1.87 12.84 12.92
CA TRP A 236 -2.12 12.71 14.36
C TRP A 236 -0.81 12.69 15.13
N GLU A 237 -0.68 13.55 16.14
CA GLU A 237 0.32 13.45 17.19
C GLU A 237 -0.27 12.62 18.33
N ILE A 238 0.41 11.55 18.70
CA ILE A 238 -0.02 10.62 19.74
C ILE A 238 1.03 10.61 20.83
N ASP A 239 0.61 10.87 22.07
CA ASP A 239 1.47 10.70 23.24
C ASP A 239 1.74 9.21 23.45
N ARG A 240 3.00 8.82 23.47
CA ARG A 240 3.42 7.42 23.48
C ARG A 240 2.99 6.67 24.76
N GLU A 241 2.97 7.34 25.90
CA GLU A 241 2.68 6.72 27.19
C GLU A 241 1.18 6.65 27.46
N SER A 242 0.47 7.73 27.22
CA SER A 242 -0.96 7.84 27.53
C SER A 242 -1.88 7.42 26.38
N GLY A 243 -1.38 7.37 25.15
CA GLY A 243 -2.20 7.18 23.95
C GLY A 243 -3.08 8.38 23.59
N ALA A 244 -2.99 9.49 24.35
CA ALA A 244 -3.72 10.72 24.04
C ALA A 244 -3.28 11.28 22.68
N SER A 245 -4.25 11.71 21.88
CA SER A 245 -3.98 12.16 20.51
C SER A 245 -4.55 13.55 20.26
N ARG A 246 -3.91 14.26 19.32
CA ARG A 246 -4.38 15.53 18.75
C ARG A 246 -4.00 15.61 17.27
N ILE A 247 -4.68 16.49 16.55
CA ILE A 247 -4.38 16.86 15.16
C ILE A 247 -3.53 18.12 15.15
#